data_b286207ca556533185ca27445f310102
#
_entry.id   b286207ca556533185ca27445f310102
#
_cell.length_a   1.000
_cell.length_b   1.000
_cell.length_c   1.000
_cell.angle_alpha   90.00
_cell.angle_beta   90.00
_cell.angle_gamma   90.00
#
_symmetry.space_group_name_H-M   'P 1'
#
loop_
_entity.id
_entity.type
_entity.pdbx_description
1 polymer ?
#
loop_
_entity_poly.entity_id
_entity_poly.type
_entity_poly.pdbx_seq_one_letter_code
_entity_poly.pdbx_strand_id
1 'polypeptide(L)'
;MPPIIKTKSKQKLIKKANAESRVLTAKDFIEKLKSYQSATELEKIQRYFKSGSGEYGEGDKFMGIRMGQVFALAKEFINMEPNEIEKLLENQVHEVRTGAVSIMDFQARSKNFSEGRKKELFDLYIKRHDRINNWDLVDRSAPYVVGSYLFDKPRTILYKLAHSKNIWARRTAIVCTYYFIKNGEVEDTFKIAEILLKDKHDIIHKATGSWLRTAGTKNKQELINFLDRFVATMPRVTLRYAIEHFDKKKQQYYLRMKI
;
A
#
# COMPACT_ATOMS: atom_id res chain seq x y z
N MET A 1 -19.19 61.78 9.64
CA MET A 1 -18.58 60.61 10.23
C MET A 1 -18.65 59.45 9.23
N PRO A 2 -17.56 58.92 8.71
CA PRO A 2 -17.58 57.71 7.86
C PRO A 2 -17.49 56.44 8.77
N PRO A 3 -18.09 55.31 8.36
CA PRO A 3 -18.22 54.10 9.16
C PRO A 3 -16.94 53.26 9.21
N ILE A 4 -16.59 52.81 10.39
CA ILE A 4 -15.49 51.89 10.70
C ILE A 4 -15.91 50.46 10.35
N ILE A 5 -15.72 50.07 9.09
CA ILE A 5 -15.87 48.65 8.65
C ILE A 5 -14.69 48.30 7.76
N LYS A 6 -13.52 47.97 8.32
CA LYS A 6 -12.38 47.35 7.57
C LYS A 6 -11.35 46.63 8.42
N THR A 7 -11.60 46.32 9.70
CA THR A 7 -10.60 45.66 10.58
C THR A 7 -10.75 44.15 10.72
N LYS A 8 -11.96 43.57 10.56
CA LYS A 8 -12.18 42.11 10.74
C LYS A 8 -11.73 41.27 9.58
N SER A 9 -11.76 41.80 8.33
CA SER A 9 -11.30 41.07 7.12
C SER A 9 -9.78 40.99 7.03
N LYS A 10 -9.06 42.05 7.43
CA LYS A 10 -7.58 42.05 7.48
C LYS A 10 -7.05 41.12 8.57
N GLN A 11 -7.67 41.04 9.73
CA GLN A 11 -7.27 40.12 10.80
C GLN A 11 -7.55 38.63 10.41
N LYS A 12 -8.61 38.36 9.63
CA LYS A 12 -8.90 37.02 9.12
C LYS A 12 -7.94 36.62 8.00
N LEU A 13 -7.49 37.55 7.17
CA LEU A 13 -6.45 37.39 6.16
C LEU A 13 -5.07 37.20 6.78
N ILE A 14 -4.72 37.97 7.82
CA ILE A 14 -3.45 37.86 8.54
C ILE A 14 -3.40 36.55 9.36
N LYS A 15 -4.51 36.12 9.98
CA LYS A 15 -4.59 34.78 10.60
C LYS A 15 -4.52 33.64 9.57
N LYS A 16 -4.98 33.84 8.34
CA LYS A 16 -4.87 32.87 7.24
C LYS A 16 -3.47 32.88 6.62
N ALA A 17 -2.79 34.03 6.57
CA ALA A 17 -1.41 34.16 6.11
C ALA A 17 -0.37 33.70 7.15
N ASN A 18 -0.66 33.84 8.46
CA ASN A 18 0.19 33.30 9.53
C ASN A 18 -0.08 31.81 9.83
N ALA A 19 -1.07 31.17 9.17
CA ALA A 19 -1.19 29.72 9.02
C ALA A 19 -0.30 29.19 7.89
N GLU A 20 0.45 30.08 7.21
CA GLU A 20 1.41 29.70 6.17
C GLU A 20 2.64 29.06 6.82
N SER A 21 2.71 27.76 6.53
CA SER A 21 3.89 26.90 6.54
C SER A 21 4.57 26.66 7.90
N ARG A 22 3.84 26.17 8.89
CA ARG A 22 4.52 25.33 9.88
C ARG A 22 5.07 24.12 9.12
N VAL A 23 6.39 24.01 9.04
CA VAL A 23 7.03 22.83 8.45
C VAL A 23 6.57 21.60 9.23
N LEU A 24 5.88 20.67 8.54
CA LEU A 24 5.40 19.44 9.15
C LEU A 24 6.58 18.47 9.31
N THR A 25 6.95 18.15 10.54
CA THR A 25 8.11 17.31 10.84
C THR A 25 7.72 15.90 11.25
N ALA A 26 8.62 14.93 11.05
CA ALA A 26 8.48 13.58 11.56
C ALA A 26 8.31 13.56 13.09
N LYS A 27 9.00 14.46 13.81
CA LYS A 27 8.89 14.59 15.25
C LYS A 27 7.47 14.99 15.67
N ASP A 28 6.88 16.02 15.05
CA ASP A 28 5.51 16.46 15.35
C ASP A 28 4.49 15.33 15.10
N PHE A 29 4.68 14.58 14.00
CA PHE A 29 3.83 13.42 13.68
C PHE A 29 3.90 12.36 14.78
N ILE A 30 5.12 11.96 15.19
CA ILE A 30 5.33 10.93 16.21
C ILE A 30 4.79 11.37 17.56
N GLU A 31 5.01 12.62 17.97
CA GLU A 31 4.49 13.16 19.24
C GLU A 31 2.95 13.12 19.25
N LYS A 32 2.32 13.55 18.16
CA LYS A 32 0.86 13.51 18.05
C LYS A 32 0.34 12.07 17.99
N LEU A 33 1.04 11.18 17.30
CA LEU A 33 0.67 9.77 17.22
C LEU A 33 0.70 9.10 18.59
N LYS A 34 1.70 9.39 19.42
CA LYS A 34 1.82 8.87 20.79
C LYS A 34 0.59 9.18 21.67
N SER A 35 -0.09 10.29 21.43
CA SER A 35 -1.29 10.65 22.22
C SER A 35 -2.48 9.69 22.01
N TYR A 36 -2.43 8.81 21.00
CA TYR A 36 -3.46 7.83 20.69
C TYR A 36 -3.14 6.43 21.21
N GLN A 37 -2.04 6.22 21.93
CA GLN A 37 -1.62 4.91 22.45
C GLN A 37 -2.67 4.28 23.36
N SER A 38 -2.85 2.95 23.24
CA SER A 38 -3.76 2.16 24.04
C SER A 38 -3.18 0.77 24.32
N ALA A 39 -3.04 0.42 25.59
CA ALA A 39 -2.57 -0.91 26.00
C ALA A 39 -3.51 -2.03 25.51
N THR A 40 -4.83 -1.79 25.57
CA THR A 40 -5.84 -2.76 25.10
C THR A 40 -5.75 -3.01 23.58
N GLU A 41 -5.48 -1.98 22.79
CA GLU A 41 -5.31 -2.15 21.34
C GLU A 41 -3.96 -2.78 21.00
N LEU A 42 -2.93 -2.56 21.80
CA LEU A 42 -1.60 -3.16 21.60
C LEU A 42 -1.65 -4.68 21.58
N GLU A 43 -2.32 -5.31 22.55
CA GLU A 43 -2.49 -6.76 22.60
C GLU A 43 -3.18 -7.34 21.37
N LYS A 44 -4.22 -6.66 20.88
CA LYS A 44 -4.95 -7.07 19.67
C LYS A 44 -4.09 -6.98 18.41
N ILE A 45 -3.33 -5.87 18.27
CA ILE A 45 -2.47 -5.60 17.12
C ILE A 45 -1.35 -6.62 17.05
N GLN A 46 -0.68 -6.91 18.16
CA GLN A 46 0.42 -7.90 18.21
C GLN A 46 -0.05 -9.30 17.77
N ARG A 47 -1.23 -9.74 18.19
CA ARG A 47 -1.81 -11.03 17.77
C ARG A 47 -2.12 -11.04 16.27
N TYR A 48 -2.59 -9.91 15.72
CA TYR A 48 -2.98 -9.80 14.32
C TYR A 48 -1.78 -9.83 13.36
N PHE A 49 -0.69 -9.14 13.71
CA PHE A 49 0.47 -8.97 12.82
C PHE A 49 1.49 -10.12 12.89
N LYS A 50 1.24 -11.17 13.67
CA LYS A 50 2.15 -12.31 13.74
C LYS A 50 3.61 -11.86 13.92
N SER A 51 3.91 -11.25 15.06
CA SER A 51 5.21 -10.67 15.38
C SER A 51 6.11 -11.62 16.21
N GLY A 52 5.76 -12.90 16.32
CA GLY A 52 6.56 -13.93 16.98
C GLY A 52 7.84 -14.27 16.22
N SER A 53 8.74 -15.02 16.88
CA SER A 53 9.99 -15.46 16.25
C SER A 53 9.73 -16.34 15.02
N GLY A 54 10.39 -16.05 13.90
CA GLY A 54 10.21 -16.73 12.61
C GLY A 54 8.96 -16.28 11.82
N GLU A 55 8.16 -15.38 12.35
CA GLU A 55 6.99 -14.84 11.65
C GLU A 55 7.35 -13.61 10.83
N TYR A 56 6.47 -13.23 9.87
CA TYR A 56 6.76 -12.15 8.93
C TYR A 56 6.84 -10.75 9.56
N GLY A 57 6.28 -10.55 10.75
CA GLY A 57 6.33 -9.31 11.54
C GLY A 57 7.38 -9.36 12.67
N GLU A 58 8.30 -10.33 12.65
CA GLU A 58 9.36 -10.41 13.66
C GLU A 58 10.17 -9.11 13.70
N GLY A 59 10.39 -8.61 14.93
CA GLY A 59 11.12 -7.37 15.18
C GLY A 59 10.31 -6.08 15.02
N ASP A 60 9.07 -6.14 14.56
CA ASP A 60 8.18 -4.97 14.54
C ASP A 60 7.77 -4.57 15.97
N LYS A 61 7.88 -3.29 16.27
CA LYS A 61 7.38 -2.69 17.51
C LYS A 61 6.05 -2.00 17.24
N PHE A 62 5.13 -2.09 18.20
CA PHE A 62 3.79 -1.52 18.11
C PHE A 62 3.51 -0.58 19.28
N MET A 63 2.69 0.42 19.04
CA MET A 63 2.20 1.38 20.03
C MET A 63 0.76 1.12 20.48
N GLY A 64 0.02 0.27 19.78
CA GLY A 64 -1.38 0.02 20.07
C GLY A 64 -2.29 1.14 19.58
N ILE A 65 -2.11 1.61 18.35
CA ILE A 65 -2.89 2.70 17.77
C ILE A 65 -3.78 2.15 16.65
N ARG A 66 -5.07 2.45 16.71
CA ARG A 66 -6.02 2.01 15.68
C ARG A 66 -5.67 2.61 14.32
N MET A 67 -5.70 1.80 13.26
CA MET A 67 -5.36 2.23 11.92
C MET A 67 -6.16 3.45 11.45
N GLY A 68 -7.43 3.56 11.84
CA GLY A 68 -8.24 4.75 11.53
C GLY A 68 -7.65 6.06 12.09
N GLN A 69 -7.05 6.03 13.28
CA GLN A 69 -6.36 7.20 13.88
C GLN A 69 -5.05 7.51 13.15
N VAL A 70 -4.29 6.48 12.76
CA VAL A 70 -3.07 6.63 11.95
C VAL A 70 -3.41 7.30 10.61
N PHE A 71 -4.46 6.84 9.92
CA PHE A 71 -4.88 7.41 8.64
C PHE A 71 -5.42 8.83 8.76
N ALA A 72 -6.18 9.13 9.81
CA ALA A 72 -6.66 10.48 10.08
C ALA A 72 -5.48 11.45 10.30
N LEU A 73 -4.51 11.05 11.12
CA LEU A 73 -3.31 11.84 11.37
C LEU A 73 -2.48 12.00 10.10
N ALA A 74 -2.26 10.93 9.33
CA ALA A 74 -1.53 11.01 8.07
C ALA A 74 -2.16 12.00 7.08
N LYS A 75 -3.49 12.13 7.07
CA LYS A 75 -4.20 13.10 6.26
C LYS A 75 -3.96 14.55 6.72
N GLU A 76 -3.83 14.79 8.02
CA GLU A 76 -3.47 16.11 8.54
C GLU A 76 -2.03 16.51 8.13
N PHE A 77 -1.15 15.52 7.99
CA PHE A 77 0.25 15.67 7.59
C PHE A 77 0.49 15.49 6.10
N ILE A 78 -0.55 15.58 5.27
CA ILE A 78 -0.45 15.34 3.81
C ILE A 78 0.60 16.22 3.11
N ASN A 79 0.90 17.40 3.62
CA ASN A 79 1.90 18.31 3.04
C ASN A 79 3.33 18.07 3.56
N MET A 80 3.58 16.95 4.26
CA MET A 80 4.92 16.60 4.74
C MET A 80 5.88 16.37 3.57
N GLU A 81 7.11 16.88 3.69
CA GLU A 81 8.14 16.72 2.68
C GLU A 81 8.71 15.29 2.65
N PRO A 82 9.20 14.79 1.49
CA PRO A 82 9.71 13.43 1.35
C PRO A 82 10.85 13.07 2.30
N ASN A 83 11.72 14.01 2.63
CA ASN A 83 12.79 13.80 3.60
C ASN A 83 12.28 13.57 5.03
N GLU A 84 11.17 14.19 5.41
CA GLU A 84 10.52 13.95 6.70
C GLU A 84 9.74 12.63 6.69
N ILE A 85 9.11 12.28 5.55
CA ILE A 85 8.48 10.96 5.37
C ILE A 85 9.52 9.85 5.49
N GLU A 86 10.71 10.02 4.92
CA GLU A 86 11.80 9.05 5.04
C GLU A 86 12.20 8.81 6.51
N LYS A 87 12.27 9.85 7.33
CA LYS A 87 12.54 9.73 8.78
C LYS A 87 11.46 8.90 9.50
N LEU A 88 10.19 9.03 9.08
CA LEU A 88 9.11 8.19 9.61
C LEU A 88 9.29 6.72 9.18
N LEU A 89 9.70 6.46 7.95
CA LEU A 89 9.98 5.10 7.47
C LEU A 89 11.12 4.43 8.24
N GLU A 90 12.12 5.19 8.70
CA GLU A 90 13.22 4.66 9.50
C GLU A 90 12.83 4.20 10.91
N ASN A 91 11.64 4.59 11.39
CA ASN A 91 11.21 4.26 12.73
C ASN A 91 10.95 2.76 12.91
N GLN A 92 11.29 2.24 14.09
CA GLN A 92 11.05 0.82 14.41
C GLN A 92 9.58 0.53 14.70
N VAL A 93 8.77 1.55 15.02
CA VAL A 93 7.35 1.40 15.34
C VAL A 93 6.53 1.28 14.07
N HIS A 94 5.76 0.20 13.97
CA HIS A 94 4.97 -0.14 12.79
C HIS A 94 3.95 0.97 12.43
N GLU A 95 3.21 1.49 13.41
CA GLU A 95 2.20 2.54 13.17
C GLU A 95 2.82 3.84 12.65
N VAL A 96 4.08 4.14 13.00
CA VAL A 96 4.81 5.30 12.46
C VAL A 96 5.12 5.08 10.98
N ARG A 97 5.60 3.88 10.60
CA ARG A 97 5.81 3.53 9.19
C ARG A 97 4.50 3.48 8.40
N THR A 98 3.41 2.97 9.02
CA THR A 98 2.07 3.01 8.41
C THR A 98 1.62 4.44 8.15
N GLY A 99 1.92 5.37 9.07
CA GLY A 99 1.70 6.79 8.87
C GLY A 99 2.47 7.33 7.66
N ALA A 100 3.76 7.00 7.56
CA ALA A 100 4.61 7.41 6.44
C ALA A 100 4.04 6.97 5.08
N VAL A 101 3.78 5.66 4.91
CA VAL A 101 3.23 5.14 3.64
C VAL A 101 1.82 5.66 3.36
N SER A 102 1.06 6.02 4.40
CA SER A 102 -0.27 6.63 4.23
C SER A 102 -0.18 8.07 3.75
N ILE A 103 0.80 8.85 4.23
CA ILE A 103 1.07 10.20 3.71
C ILE A 103 1.47 10.10 2.22
N MET A 104 2.38 9.16 1.88
CA MET A 104 2.78 8.92 0.49
C MET A 104 1.56 8.58 -0.40
N ASP A 105 0.68 7.69 0.05
CA ASP A 105 -0.54 7.30 -0.67
C ASP A 105 -1.50 8.49 -0.86
N PHE A 106 -1.70 9.31 0.17
CA PHE A 106 -2.55 10.49 0.06
C PHE A 106 -1.97 11.54 -0.91
N GLN A 107 -0.66 11.77 -0.90
CA GLN A 107 0.00 12.66 -1.85
C GLN A 107 -0.11 12.11 -3.28
N ALA A 108 0.17 10.81 -3.49
CA ALA A 108 0.08 10.18 -4.82
C ALA A 108 -1.32 10.23 -5.43
N ARG A 109 -2.38 10.14 -4.61
CA ARG A 109 -3.78 10.25 -5.06
C ARG A 109 -4.23 11.68 -5.32
N SER A 110 -3.58 12.65 -4.71
CA SER A 110 -4.01 14.04 -4.77
C SER A 110 -3.58 14.70 -6.09
N LYS A 111 -4.51 15.44 -6.69
CA LYS A 111 -4.24 16.28 -7.87
C LYS A 111 -3.44 17.55 -7.54
N ASN A 112 -3.29 17.85 -6.25
CA ASN A 112 -2.58 19.07 -5.81
C ASN A 112 -1.05 18.89 -5.82
N PHE A 113 -0.56 17.65 -5.98
CA PHE A 113 0.88 17.38 -6.05
C PHE A 113 1.33 17.17 -7.49
N SER A 114 2.48 17.76 -7.81
CA SER A 114 3.08 17.70 -9.14
C SER A 114 3.57 16.29 -9.50
N GLU A 115 3.77 16.02 -10.78
CA GLU A 115 4.40 14.78 -11.24
C GLU A 115 5.83 14.63 -10.69
N GLY A 116 6.56 15.75 -10.47
CA GLY A 116 7.85 15.72 -9.79
C GLY A 116 7.75 15.15 -8.36
N ARG A 117 6.76 15.60 -7.58
CA ARG A 117 6.51 15.06 -6.23
C ARG A 117 6.14 13.58 -6.29
N LYS A 118 5.29 13.15 -7.21
CA LYS A 118 4.95 11.74 -7.38
C LYS A 118 6.17 10.89 -7.73
N LYS A 119 7.08 11.44 -8.54
CA LYS A 119 8.38 10.80 -8.82
C LYS A 119 9.23 10.64 -7.56
N GLU A 120 9.37 11.69 -6.77
CA GLU A 120 10.10 11.66 -5.50
C GLU A 120 9.55 10.58 -4.54
N LEU A 121 8.22 10.47 -4.44
CA LEU A 121 7.57 9.44 -3.62
C LEU A 121 7.82 8.03 -4.17
N PHE A 122 7.75 7.85 -5.49
CA PHE A 122 8.08 6.58 -6.13
C PHE A 122 9.53 6.19 -5.87
N ASP A 123 10.47 7.10 -6.09
CA ASP A 123 11.90 6.86 -5.86
C ASP A 123 12.18 6.52 -4.39
N LEU A 124 11.55 7.26 -3.45
CA LEU A 124 11.63 6.98 -2.02
C LEU A 124 11.08 5.59 -1.68
N TYR A 125 9.93 5.22 -2.25
CA TYR A 125 9.32 3.91 -2.04
C TYR A 125 10.26 2.78 -2.48
N ILE A 126 10.83 2.88 -3.69
CA ILE A 126 11.75 1.87 -4.22
C ILE A 126 13.05 1.80 -3.40
N LYS A 127 13.60 2.95 -3.01
CA LYS A 127 14.80 3.05 -2.16
C LYS A 127 14.58 2.38 -0.80
N ARG A 128 13.37 2.50 -0.23
CA ARG A 128 13.08 2.12 1.15
C ARG A 128 12.24 0.84 1.28
N HIS A 129 12.35 -0.09 0.34
CA HIS A 129 11.77 -1.44 0.49
C HIS A 129 12.28 -2.21 1.72
N ASP A 130 13.41 -1.82 2.29
CA ASP A 130 13.94 -2.32 3.56
C ASP A 130 13.03 -1.95 4.74
N ARG A 131 12.27 -0.87 4.63
CA ARG A 131 11.41 -0.31 5.68
C ARG A 131 9.91 -0.50 5.39
N ILE A 132 9.55 -0.77 4.14
CA ILE A 132 8.18 -1.14 3.73
C ILE A 132 8.08 -2.66 3.80
N ASN A 133 8.22 -3.17 5.01
CA ASN A 133 8.54 -4.55 5.34
C ASN A 133 7.38 -5.28 6.02
N ASN A 134 6.13 -4.94 5.68
CA ASN A 134 4.94 -5.68 6.10
C ASN A 134 3.86 -5.58 5.02
N TRP A 135 2.92 -6.54 5.02
CA TRP A 135 1.87 -6.64 3.99
C TRP A 135 0.95 -5.41 3.95
N ASP A 136 0.58 -4.88 5.10
CA ASP A 136 -0.32 -3.71 5.19
C ASP A 136 0.34 -2.41 4.70
N LEU A 137 1.65 -2.26 4.91
CA LEU A 137 2.43 -1.13 4.39
C LEU A 137 2.43 -1.15 2.85
N VAL A 138 2.65 -2.34 2.26
CA VAL A 138 2.63 -2.52 0.81
C VAL A 138 1.23 -2.29 0.25
N ASP A 139 0.21 -2.96 0.83
CA ASP A 139 -1.17 -2.91 0.34
C ASP A 139 -1.76 -1.49 0.44
N ARG A 140 -1.32 -0.74 1.47
CA ARG A 140 -1.72 0.65 1.66
C ARG A 140 -1.20 1.58 0.59
N SER A 141 0.03 1.39 0.11
CA SER A 141 0.73 2.43 -0.66
C SER A 141 1.09 2.02 -2.10
N ALA A 142 1.44 0.76 -2.34
CA ALA A 142 1.89 0.32 -3.67
C ALA A 142 0.91 0.66 -4.82
N PRO A 143 -0.43 0.51 -4.67
CA PRO A 143 -1.35 0.81 -5.76
C PRO A 143 -1.20 2.23 -6.33
N TYR A 144 -1.04 3.22 -5.47
CA TYR A 144 -1.02 4.61 -5.92
C TYR A 144 0.38 5.21 -5.96
N VAL A 145 1.28 4.87 -5.03
CA VAL A 145 2.65 5.38 -5.07
C VAL A 145 3.45 4.76 -6.22
N VAL A 146 3.27 3.45 -6.46
CA VAL A 146 3.99 2.73 -7.52
C VAL A 146 3.12 2.58 -8.75
N GLY A 147 1.92 2.00 -8.61
CA GLY A 147 1.05 1.68 -9.74
C GLY A 147 0.59 2.92 -10.51
N SER A 148 0.11 3.98 -9.82
CA SER A 148 -0.33 5.18 -10.53
C SER A 148 0.81 5.91 -11.22
N TYR A 149 1.99 5.93 -10.60
CA TYR A 149 3.16 6.56 -11.20
C TYR A 149 3.64 5.85 -12.47
N LEU A 150 3.54 4.50 -12.51
CA LEU A 150 3.98 3.69 -13.65
C LEU A 150 2.91 3.49 -14.72
N PHE A 151 1.71 4.04 -14.54
CA PHE A 151 0.58 3.73 -15.43
C PHE A 151 0.87 4.10 -16.89
N ASP A 152 1.48 5.25 -17.12
CA ASP A 152 1.87 5.78 -18.43
C ASP A 152 3.38 5.68 -18.72
N LYS A 153 4.11 4.84 -17.98
CA LYS A 153 5.57 4.73 -18.04
C LYS A 153 6.03 3.27 -18.22
N PRO A 154 7.30 3.04 -18.64
CA PRO A 154 7.85 1.68 -18.75
C PRO A 154 7.77 0.92 -17.42
N ARG A 155 7.20 -0.29 -17.44
CA ARG A 155 6.91 -1.13 -16.26
C ARG A 155 7.96 -2.20 -15.98
N THR A 156 9.11 -2.13 -16.64
CA THR A 156 10.21 -3.12 -16.50
C THR A 156 10.64 -3.34 -15.04
N ILE A 157 10.55 -2.29 -14.22
CA ILE A 157 10.87 -2.37 -12.79
C ILE A 157 9.99 -3.37 -12.05
N LEU A 158 8.71 -3.52 -12.41
CA LEU A 158 7.79 -4.45 -11.74
C LEU A 158 8.24 -5.89 -11.91
N TYR A 159 8.73 -6.24 -13.09
CA TYR A 159 9.27 -7.59 -13.39
C TYR A 159 10.56 -7.85 -12.60
N LYS A 160 11.42 -6.81 -12.43
CA LYS A 160 12.59 -6.91 -11.55
C LYS A 160 12.18 -7.12 -10.09
N LEU A 161 11.16 -6.40 -9.61
CA LEU A 161 10.62 -6.56 -8.26
C LEU A 161 10.03 -7.96 -8.07
N ALA A 162 9.32 -8.52 -9.06
CA ALA A 162 8.75 -9.86 -8.99
C ALA A 162 9.81 -10.97 -8.83
N HIS A 163 11.05 -10.74 -9.28
CA HIS A 163 12.18 -11.65 -9.12
C HIS A 163 13.09 -11.32 -7.91
N SER A 164 12.74 -10.32 -7.11
CA SER A 164 13.55 -9.88 -5.98
C SER A 164 13.67 -10.97 -4.88
N LYS A 165 14.82 -11.01 -4.19
CA LYS A 165 14.98 -11.80 -2.97
C LYS A 165 14.11 -11.27 -1.82
N ASN A 166 13.80 -9.96 -1.81
CA ASN A 166 12.94 -9.33 -0.81
C ASN A 166 11.47 -9.69 -1.09
N ILE A 167 10.81 -10.32 -0.12
CA ILE A 167 9.40 -10.73 -0.21
C ILE A 167 8.46 -9.53 -0.41
N TRP A 168 8.74 -8.39 0.20
CA TRP A 168 7.92 -7.19 0.12
C TRP A 168 8.04 -6.51 -1.24
N ALA A 169 9.22 -6.59 -1.87
CA ALA A 169 9.39 -6.16 -3.25
C ALA A 169 8.56 -7.03 -4.22
N ARG A 170 8.55 -8.37 -4.03
CA ARG A 170 7.70 -9.26 -4.82
C ARG A 170 6.21 -8.97 -4.58
N ARG A 171 5.81 -8.69 -3.33
CA ARG A 171 4.44 -8.29 -3.02
C ARG A 171 4.08 -6.97 -3.70
N THR A 172 4.98 -5.97 -3.66
CA THR A 172 4.77 -4.69 -4.36
C THR A 172 4.50 -4.88 -5.84
N ALA A 173 5.24 -5.79 -6.51
CA ALA A 173 5.07 -6.05 -7.93
C ALA A 173 3.64 -6.44 -8.30
N ILE A 174 3.01 -7.31 -7.51
CA ILE A 174 1.63 -7.73 -7.79
C ILE A 174 0.60 -6.73 -7.26
N VAL A 175 0.81 -6.17 -6.06
CA VAL A 175 -0.17 -5.28 -5.42
C VAL A 175 -0.34 -3.96 -6.18
N CYS A 176 0.73 -3.39 -6.71
CA CYS A 176 0.66 -2.14 -7.47
C CYS A 176 -0.18 -2.26 -8.75
N THR A 177 -0.33 -3.47 -9.31
CA THR A 177 -1.16 -3.70 -10.51
C THR A 177 -2.65 -3.42 -10.30
N TYR A 178 -3.10 -3.27 -9.04
CA TYR A 178 -4.45 -2.82 -8.76
C TYR A 178 -4.81 -1.51 -9.48
N TYR A 179 -3.88 -0.58 -9.58
CA TYR A 179 -4.13 0.68 -10.29
C TYR A 179 -4.38 0.42 -11.78
N PHE A 180 -3.64 -0.50 -12.40
CA PHE A 180 -3.82 -0.90 -13.80
C PHE A 180 -5.17 -1.57 -14.01
N ILE A 181 -5.50 -2.57 -13.16
CA ILE A 181 -6.80 -3.27 -13.19
C ILE A 181 -7.95 -2.25 -13.08
N LYS A 182 -7.85 -1.30 -12.17
CA LYS A 182 -8.88 -0.24 -11.99
C LYS A 182 -9.11 0.55 -13.28
N ASN A 183 -8.06 0.75 -14.08
CA ASN A 183 -8.11 1.45 -15.36
C ASN A 183 -8.31 0.53 -16.57
N GLY A 184 -8.62 -0.75 -16.36
CA GLY A 184 -8.96 -1.71 -17.42
C GLY A 184 -7.79 -2.54 -17.96
N GLU A 185 -6.56 -2.32 -17.48
CA GLU A 185 -5.37 -3.04 -17.91
C GLU A 185 -5.06 -4.20 -16.96
N VAL A 186 -5.09 -5.42 -17.45
CA VAL A 186 -4.90 -6.63 -16.63
C VAL A 186 -3.65 -7.44 -16.99
N GLU A 187 -3.01 -7.12 -18.10
CA GLU A 187 -1.94 -7.92 -18.70
C GLU A 187 -0.73 -8.09 -17.77
N ASP A 188 -0.25 -6.99 -17.17
CA ASP A 188 0.88 -7.07 -16.22
C ASP A 188 0.52 -7.89 -14.98
N THR A 189 -0.74 -7.86 -14.54
CA THR A 189 -1.18 -8.69 -13.41
C THR A 189 -1.01 -10.17 -13.70
N PHE A 190 -1.43 -10.64 -14.87
CA PHE A 190 -1.30 -12.05 -15.26
C PHE A 190 0.16 -12.45 -15.47
N LYS A 191 0.97 -11.60 -16.14
CA LYS A 191 2.40 -11.85 -16.34
C LYS A 191 3.18 -11.92 -15.03
N ILE A 192 2.93 -11.01 -14.11
CA ILE A 192 3.57 -10.99 -12.80
C ILE A 192 3.07 -12.17 -11.94
N ALA A 193 1.77 -12.49 -12.00
CA ALA A 193 1.23 -13.65 -11.31
C ALA A 193 1.91 -14.95 -11.78
N GLU A 194 2.15 -15.14 -13.08
CA GLU A 194 2.87 -16.31 -13.62
C GLU A 194 4.26 -16.47 -12.98
N ILE A 195 5.01 -15.38 -12.83
CA ILE A 195 6.32 -15.37 -12.14
C ILE A 195 6.16 -15.81 -10.68
N LEU A 196 5.16 -15.27 -9.99
CA LEU A 196 4.95 -15.47 -8.57
C LEU A 196 4.29 -16.81 -8.21
N LEU A 197 3.79 -17.60 -9.19
CA LEU A 197 3.33 -18.97 -8.92
C LEU A 197 4.44 -19.86 -8.33
N LYS A 198 5.70 -19.55 -8.59
CA LYS A 198 6.88 -20.28 -8.08
C LYS A 198 7.37 -19.78 -6.72
N ASP A 199 6.72 -18.79 -6.12
CA ASP A 199 7.09 -18.28 -4.81
C ASP A 199 6.88 -19.34 -3.72
N LYS A 200 7.66 -19.24 -2.64
CA LYS A 200 7.60 -20.19 -1.50
C LYS A 200 6.76 -19.65 -0.34
N HIS A 201 6.38 -18.38 -0.37
CA HIS A 201 5.73 -17.70 0.75
C HIS A 201 4.22 -17.60 0.56
N ASP A 202 3.47 -18.08 1.55
CA ASP A 202 2.01 -18.06 1.57
C ASP A 202 1.41 -16.64 1.42
N ILE A 203 2.10 -15.64 1.97
CA ILE A 203 1.66 -14.23 1.86
C ILE A 203 1.72 -13.69 0.42
N ILE A 204 2.60 -14.25 -0.42
CA ILE A 204 2.65 -13.94 -1.86
C ILE A 204 1.57 -14.72 -2.61
N HIS A 205 1.37 -15.99 -2.27
CA HIS A 205 0.30 -16.81 -2.88
C HIS A 205 -1.08 -16.19 -2.68
N LYS A 206 -1.37 -15.70 -1.47
CA LYS A 206 -2.64 -15.01 -1.16
C LYS A 206 -2.80 -13.72 -1.96
N ALA A 207 -1.75 -12.91 -2.02
CA ALA A 207 -1.76 -11.67 -2.81
C ALA A 207 -1.99 -11.99 -4.29
N THR A 208 -1.20 -12.92 -4.87
CA THR A 208 -1.31 -13.31 -6.27
C THR A 208 -2.72 -13.78 -6.61
N GLY A 209 -3.31 -14.66 -5.79
CA GLY A 209 -4.67 -15.14 -5.99
C GLY A 209 -5.73 -14.03 -5.90
N SER A 210 -5.60 -13.12 -4.94
CA SER A 210 -6.50 -11.97 -4.78
C SER A 210 -6.45 -11.03 -6.00
N TRP A 211 -5.26 -10.78 -6.54
CA TRP A 211 -5.11 -9.90 -7.70
C TRP A 211 -5.54 -10.56 -9.00
N LEU A 212 -5.31 -11.88 -9.18
CA LEU A 212 -5.91 -12.66 -10.26
C LEU A 212 -7.43 -12.58 -10.24
N ARG A 213 -8.06 -12.78 -9.06
CA ARG A 213 -9.50 -12.60 -8.89
C ARG A 213 -9.96 -11.21 -9.29
N THR A 214 -9.25 -10.18 -8.83
CA THR A 214 -9.57 -8.78 -9.12
C THR A 214 -9.44 -8.50 -10.62
N ALA A 215 -8.38 -8.96 -11.28
CA ALA A 215 -8.21 -8.87 -12.73
C ALA A 215 -9.33 -9.60 -13.47
N GLY A 216 -9.74 -10.76 -12.97
CA GLY A 216 -10.86 -11.53 -13.51
C GLY A 216 -12.22 -10.82 -13.46
N THR A 217 -12.40 -9.79 -12.60
CA THR A 217 -13.60 -8.95 -12.64
C THR A 217 -13.64 -8.03 -13.85
N LYS A 218 -12.47 -7.73 -14.44
CA LYS A 218 -12.35 -6.91 -15.65
C LYS A 218 -12.26 -7.75 -16.93
N ASN A 219 -11.54 -8.86 -16.87
CA ASN A 219 -11.40 -9.80 -17.97
C ASN A 219 -11.52 -11.25 -17.48
N LYS A 220 -12.76 -11.74 -17.42
CA LYS A 220 -13.07 -13.10 -16.95
C LYS A 220 -12.45 -14.18 -17.85
N GLN A 221 -12.40 -13.94 -19.17
CA GLN A 221 -11.86 -14.93 -20.09
C GLN A 221 -10.35 -15.10 -19.89
N GLU A 222 -9.62 -13.99 -19.65
CA GLU A 222 -8.19 -14.07 -19.39
C GLU A 222 -7.87 -14.80 -18.08
N LEU A 223 -8.70 -14.60 -17.03
CA LEU A 223 -8.58 -15.39 -15.81
C LEU A 223 -8.81 -16.88 -16.07
N ILE A 224 -9.79 -17.24 -16.91
CA ILE A 224 -10.06 -18.64 -17.29
C ILE A 224 -8.86 -19.22 -18.03
N ASN A 225 -8.34 -18.52 -19.04
CA ASN A 225 -7.17 -18.94 -19.81
C ASN A 225 -5.95 -19.18 -18.92
N PHE A 226 -5.73 -18.26 -17.96
CA PHE A 226 -4.65 -18.39 -16.99
C PHE A 226 -4.83 -19.62 -16.08
N LEU A 227 -6.04 -19.83 -15.56
CA LEU A 227 -6.33 -20.98 -14.72
C LEU A 227 -6.16 -22.31 -15.50
N ASP A 228 -6.69 -22.39 -16.71
CA ASP A 228 -6.59 -23.61 -17.55
C ASP A 228 -5.12 -23.97 -17.85
N ARG A 229 -4.26 -22.95 -17.99
CA ARG A 229 -2.83 -23.15 -18.22
C ARG A 229 -2.06 -23.58 -16.98
N PHE A 230 -2.42 -23.05 -15.80
CA PHE A 230 -1.58 -23.17 -14.61
C PHE A 230 -2.21 -23.96 -13.45
N VAL A 231 -3.49 -24.37 -13.53
CA VAL A 231 -4.18 -25.01 -12.41
C VAL A 231 -3.49 -26.26 -11.87
N ALA A 232 -2.81 -27.01 -12.72
CA ALA A 232 -2.08 -28.22 -12.33
C ALA A 232 -0.81 -27.96 -11.52
N THR A 233 -0.23 -26.76 -11.62
CA THR A 233 1.08 -26.43 -11.01
C THR A 233 1.03 -25.27 -10.03
N MET A 234 -0.07 -24.49 -10.02
CA MET A 234 -0.18 -23.33 -9.15
C MET A 234 -0.44 -23.72 -7.69
N PRO A 235 0.06 -22.93 -6.73
CA PRO A 235 -0.21 -23.14 -5.31
C PRO A 235 -1.72 -23.17 -5.03
N ARG A 236 -2.18 -24.16 -4.25
CA ARG A 236 -3.61 -24.33 -3.92
C ARG A 236 -4.21 -23.09 -3.23
N VAL A 237 -3.42 -22.37 -2.46
CA VAL A 237 -3.84 -21.11 -1.84
C VAL A 237 -4.15 -20.07 -2.92
N THR A 238 -3.24 -19.89 -3.89
CA THR A 238 -3.44 -18.96 -5.02
C THR A 238 -4.71 -19.33 -5.80
N LEU A 239 -4.90 -20.62 -6.12
CA LEU A 239 -6.10 -21.09 -6.81
C LEU A 239 -7.39 -20.71 -6.05
N ARG A 240 -7.46 -21.04 -4.76
CA ARG A 240 -8.67 -20.77 -3.94
C ARG A 240 -9.03 -19.28 -3.95
N TYR A 241 -8.07 -18.39 -3.81
CA TYR A 241 -8.30 -16.95 -3.88
C TYR A 241 -8.72 -16.50 -5.28
N ALA A 242 -8.09 -17.04 -6.33
CA ALA A 242 -8.37 -16.63 -7.70
C ALA A 242 -9.79 -16.98 -8.15
N ILE A 243 -10.33 -18.14 -7.71
CA ILE A 243 -11.66 -18.64 -8.11
C ILE A 243 -12.80 -18.24 -7.16
N GLU A 244 -12.52 -17.45 -6.11
CA GLU A 244 -13.49 -17.14 -5.05
C GLU A 244 -14.80 -16.55 -5.59
N HIS A 245 -14.77 -15.78 -6.68
CA HIS A 245 -15.95 -15.17 -7.30
C HIS A 245 -16.61 -16.04 -8.38
N PHE A 246 -16.14 -17.25 -8.62
CA PHE A 246 -16.82 -18.19 -9.50
C PHE A 246 -18.02 -18.84 -8.79
N ASP A 247 -18.98 -19.33 -9.57
CA ASP A 247 -20.04 -20.17 -9.03
C ASP A 247 -19.47 -21.50 -8.46
N LYS A 248 -20.23 -22.14 -7.55
CA LYS A 248 -19.78 -23.34 -6.84
C LYS A 248 -19.40 -24.49 -7.79
N LYS A 249 -20.10 -24.66 -8.92
CA LYS A 249 -19.82 -25.71 -9.90
C LYS A 249 -18.45 -25.50 -10.54
N LYS A 250 -18.14 -24.25 -10.94
CA LYS A 250 -16.85 -23.88 -11.54
C LYS A 250 -15.71 -23.89 -10.53
N GLN A 251 -15.97 -23.49 -9.26
CA GLN A 251 -14.98 -23.64 -8.19
C GLN A 251 -14.62 -25.11 -7.98
N GLN A 252 -15.60 -26.01 -7.89
CA GLN A 252 -15.37 -27.46 -7.73
C GLN A 252 -14.62 -28.07 -8.91
N TYR A 253 -14.91 -27.63 -10.13
CA TYR A 253 -14.21 -28.06 -11.33
C TYR A 253 -12.70 -27.81 -11.19
N TYR A 254 -12.27 -26.58 -10.90
CA TYR A 254 -10.85 -26.25 -10.73
C TYR A 254 -10.22 -26.90 -9.50
N LEU A 255 -10.96 -27.03 -8.40
CA LEU A 255 -10.45 -27.66 -7.18
C LEU A 255 -10.21 -29.17 -7.33
N ARG A 256 -10.91 -29.85 -8.24
CA ARG A 256 -10.70 -31.30 -8.53
C ARG A 256 -9.55 -31.58 -9.47
N MET A 257 -9.08 -30.59 -10.22
CA MET A 257 -7.90 -30.75 -11.06
C MET A 257 -6.69 -30.97 -10.15
N LYS A 258 -6.11 -32.17 -10.26
CA LYS A 258 -4.95 -32.59 -9.44
C LYS A 258 -3.66 -31.96 -9.96
N ILE A 259 -2.75 -31.67 -9.02
CA ILE A 259 -1.34 -31.46 -9.26
C ILE A 259 -0.71 -32.78 -9.65
#